data_7cc34500e774e080d2a4ed2622bb8e1a
#
_entry.id   7cc34500e774e080d2a4ed2622bb8e1a
#
_cell.length_a   1.000
_cell.length_b   1.000
_cell.length_c   1.000
_cell.angle_alpha   90.00
_cell.angle_beta   90.00
_cell.angle_gamma   90.00
#
_symmetry.space_group_name_H-M   'P 1'
#
loop_
_entity.id
_entity.type
_entity.pdbx_description
1 polymer ?
#
loop_
_entity_poly.entity_id
_entity_poly.type
_entity_poly.pdbx_seq_one_letter_code
_entity_poly.pdbx_strand_id
1 'polypeptide(L)'
;MKTDRELLELAAKASGELTASWYGNDAYFDGVLSRWNPLSDDGGALRLAVKLQLEIDVHHTGIAVRTPCGQKVLISADEVKCGYAATRRAITRAAAAIGESMP
;
A
#
# COMPACT_ATOMS: atom_id res chain seq x y z
N MET A 1 15.52 -4.33 3.75
CA MET A 1 14.53 -3.44 3.12
C MET A 1 13.68 -4.24 2.13
N LYS A 2 12.37 -4.07 2.17
CA LYS A 2 11.48 -4.80 1.27
C LYS A 2 11.47 -4.18 -0.11
N THR A 3 11.42 -5.02 -1.14
CA THR A 3 11.23 -4.56 -2.52
C THR A 3 9.78 -4.14 -2.71
N ASP A 4 9.51 -3.40 -3.78
CA ASP A 4 8.13 -3.00 -4.11
C ASP A 4 7.23 -4.23 -4.27
N ARG A 5 7.73 -5.29 -4.91
CA ARG A 5 6.95 -6.51 -5.06
C ARG A 5 6.63 -7.16 -3.73
N GLU A 6 7.59 -7.21 -2.80
CA GLU A 6 7.34 -7.75 -1.47
C GLU A 6 6.29 -6.95 -0.72
N LEU A 7 6.34 -5.61 -0.82
CA LEU A 7 5.34 -4.74 -0.22
C LEU A 7 3.95 -5.00 -0.83
N LEU A 8 3.88 -5.17 -2.15
CA LEU A 8 2.61 -5.42 -2.83
C LEU A 8 2.03 -6.77 -2.47
N GLU A 9 2.87 -7.81 -2.35
CA GLU A 9 2.42 -9.13 -1.94
C GLU A 9 1.84 -9.11 -0.51
N LEU A 10 2.52 -8.44 0.40
CA LEU A 10 2.04 -8.31 1.79
C LEU A 10 0.77 -7.46 1.86
N ALA A 11 0.69 -6.39 1.08
CA ALA A 11 -0.50 -5.55 1.04
C ALA A 11 -1.70 -6.32 0.46
N ALA A 12 -1.47 -7.13 -0.57
CA ALA A 12 -2.52 -7.99 -1.13
C ALA A 12 -3.02 -8.99 -0.09
N LYS A 13 -2.10 -9.58 0.68
CA LYS A 13 -2.46 -10.49 1.76
C LYS A 13 -3.34 -9.79 2.79
N ALA A 14 -2.97 -8.58 3.20
CA ALA A 14 -3.74 -7.81 4.19
C ALA A 14 -5.14 -7.49 3.70
N SER A 15 -5.27 -7.15 2.41
CA SER A 15 -6.56 -6.76 1.83
C SER A 15 -7.46 -7.95 1.49
N GLY A 16 -6.91 -9.16 1.51
CA GLY A 16 -7.65 -10.36 1.11
C GLY A 16 -7.83 -10.50 -0.40
N GLU A 17 -7.12 -9.71 -1.17
CA GLU A 17 -7.21 -9.79 -2.63
C GLU A 17 -6.50 -11.03 -3.16
N LEU A 18 -7.17 -11.74 -4.06
CA LEU A 18 -6.61 -12.92 -4.72
C LEU A 18 -6.00 -12.49 -6.04
N THR A 19 -4.71 -12.69 -6.18
CA THR A 19 -4.01 -12.33 -7.41
C THR A 19 -3.69 -13.60 -8.21
N ALA A 20 -4.04 -13.61 -9.49
CA ALA A 20 -3.80 -14.75 -10.36
C ALA A 20 -2.35 -14.81 -10.84
N SER A 21 -1.76 -13.68 -11.10
CA SER A 21 -0.42 -13.63 -11.68
C SER A 21 0.25 -12.28 -11.41
N TRP A 22 1.56 -12.30 -11.51
CA TRP A 22 2.39 -11.11 -11.36
C TRP A 22 3.16 -10.84 -12.66
N TYR A 23 3.15 -9.61 -13.12
CA TYR A 23 3.93 -9.15 -14.25
C TYR A 23 4.81 -7.99 -13.77
N GLY A 24 6.09 -8.26 -13.52
CA GLY A 24 6.95 -7.29 -12.87
C GLY A 24 6.45 -6.99 -11.46
N ASN A 25 6.09 -5.73 -11.20
CA ASN A 25 5.54 -5.30 -9.92
C ASN A 25 4.01 -5.13 -9.96
N ASP A 26 3.36 -5.52 -11.05
CA ASP A 26 1.91 -5.41 -11.18
C ASP A 26 1.24 -6.76 -10.94
N ALA A 27 0.15 -6.77 -10.21
CA ALA A 27 -0.64 -7.96 -9.98
C ALA A 27 -1.94 -7.89 -10.79
N TYR A 28 -2.41 -9.05 -11.20
CA TYR A 28 -3.67 -9.19 -11.93
C TYR A 28 -4.58 -10.14 -11.16
N PHE A 29 -5.86 -9.77 -11.05
CA PHE A 29 -6.83 -10.59 -10.35
C PHE A 29 -7.29 -11.75 -11.21
N ASP A 30 -7.61 -12.86 -10.55
CA ASP A 30 -8.11 -14.06 -11.22
C ASP A 30 -9.45 -13.78 -11.92
N GLY A 31 -9.54 -14.14 -13.20
CA GLY A 31 -10.74 -13.95 -14.00
C GLY A 31 -11.03 -12.51 -14.42
N VAL A 32 -10.20 -11.57 -14.05
CA VAL A 32 -10.37 -10.15 -14.38
C VAL A 32 -9.00 -9.58 -14.78
N LEU A 33 -8.92 -9.00 -15.96
CA LEU A 33 -7.69 -8.36 -16.44
C LEU A 33 -7.56 -6.96 -15.85
N SER A 34 -7.67 -6.87 -14.53
CA SER A 34 -7.54 -5.63 -13.79
C SER A 34 -6.20 -5.59 -13.09
N ARG A 35 -5.41 -4.62 -13.49
CA ARG A 35 -4.11 -4.38 -12.88
C ARG A 35 -4.29 -3.86 -11.45
N TRP A 36 -3.54 -4.43 -10.53
CA TRP A 36 -3.57 -4.00 -9.13
C TRP A 36 -2.19 -3.55 -8.71
N ASN A 37 -2.02 -2.26 -8.48
CA ASN A 37 -0.75 -1.71 -8.01
C ASN A 37 -1.00 -0.39 -7.26
N PRO A 38 -1.23 -0.44 -5.94
CA PRO A 38 -1.48 0.77 -5.16
C PRO A 38 -0.27 1.71 -5.07
N LEU A 39 0.93 1.24 -5.45
CA LEU A 39 2.10 2.12 -5.51
C LEU A 39 2.04 3.08 -6.70
N SER A 40 1.34 2.71 -7.77
CA SER A 40 1.26 3.51 -8.99
C SER A 40 -0.13 4.04 -9.31
N ASP A 41 -1.17 3.61 -8.58
CA ASP A 41 -2.56 3.97 -8.84
C ASP A 41 -3.20 4.60 -7.61
N ASP A 42 -3.56 5.88 -7.71
CA ASP A 42 -4.16 6.63 -6.60
C ASP A 42 -5.48 5.99 -6.15
N GLY A 43 -6.33 5.60 -7.10
CA GLY A 43 -7.60 4.95 -6.77
C GLY A 43 -7.39 3.61 -6.08
N GLY A 44 -6.40 2.84 -6.54
CA GLY A 44 -6.05 1.57 -5.91
C GLY A 44 -5.55 1.77 -4.48
N ALA A 45 -4.72 2.79 -4.26
CA ALA A 45 -4.23 3.11 -2.93
C ALA A 45 -5.37 3.55 -2.01
N LEU A 46 -6.27 4.39 -2.50
CA LEU A 46 -7.41 4.85 -1.71
C LEU A 46 -8.35 3.69 -1.33
N ARG A 47 -8.64 2.81 -2.28
CA ARG A 47 -9.48 1.63 -2.01
C ARG A 47 -8.84 0.73 -0.95
N LEU A 48 -7.52 0.56 -1.02
CA LEU A 48 -6.77 -0.22 -0.03
C LEU A 48 -6.88 0.42 1.36
N ALA A 49 -6.71 1.74 1.43
CA ALA A 49 -6.81 2.47 2.69
C ALA A 49 -8.21 2.35 3.32
N VAL A 50 -9.25 2.48 2.50
CA VAL A 50 -10.63 2.37 2.97
C VAL A 50 -10.92 0.96 3.46
N LYS A 51 -10.49 -0.05 2.70
CA LYS A 51 -10.71 -1.45 3.07
C LYS A 51 -10.05 -1.82 4.40
N LEU A 52 -8.86 -1.32 4.64
CA LEU A 52 -8.10 -1.60 5.86
C LEU A 52 -8.33 -0.59 6.97
N GLN A 53 -9.19 0.40 6.74
CA GLN A 53 -9.51 1.45 7.70
C GLN A 53 -8.27 2.19 8.19
N LEU A 54 -7.42 2.57 7.25
CA LEU A 54 -6.19 3.31 7.56
C LEU A 54 -6.49 4.78 7.80
N GLU A 55 -5.79 5.36 8.78
CA GLU A 55 -5.83 6.77 9.06
C GLU A 55 -4.67 7.44 8.36
N ILE A 56 -4.96 8.42 7.50
CA ILE A 56 -3.95 9.07 6.66
C ILE A 56 -3.83 10.53 7.05
N ASP A 57 -2.60 10.95 7.32
CA ASP A 57 -2.29 12.29 7.75
C ASP A 57 -1.28 12.88 6.77
N VAL A 58 -1.74 13.83 5.96
CA VAL A 58 -0.92 14.41 4.90
C VAL A 58 -0.44 15.80 5.30
N HIS A 59 0.88 15.96 5.41
CA HIS A 59 1.52 17.21 5.75
C HIS A 59 2.55 17.58 4.70
N HIS A 60 2.92 18.86 4.64
CA HIS A 60 3.96 19.31 3.72
C HIS A 60 5.34 18.74 4.07
N THR A 61 5.53 18.29 5.31
CA THR A 61 6.79 17.69 5.79
C THR A 61 6.83 16.18 5.64
N GLY A 62 5.71 15.55 5.34
CA GLY A 62 5.65 14.10 5.18
C GLY A 62 4.26 13.54 5.34
N ILE A 63 4.18 12.24 5.22
CA ILE A 63 2.91 11.49 5.29
C ILE A 63 2.99 10.52 6.46
N ALA A 64 1.95 10.47 7.28
CA ALA A 64 1.80 9.48 8.34
C ALA A 64 0.56 8.64 8.07
N VAL A 65 0.68 7.33 8.18
CA VAL A 65 -0.45 6.41 8.06
C VAL A 65 -0.48 5.50 9.27
N ARG A 66 -1.63 5.42 9.92
CA ARG A 66 -1.83 4.53 11.07
C ARG A 66 -2.77 3.41 10.72
N THR A 67 -2.46 2.22 11.23
CA THR A 67 -3.33 1.07 11.11
C THR A 67 -4.28 1.01 12.31
N PRO A 68 -5.42 0.29 12.19
CA PRO A 68 -6.35 0.13 13.32
C PRO A 68 -5.71 -0.53 14.54
N CYS A 69 -4.66 -1.33 14.35
CA CYS A 69 -3.95 -2.00 15.45
C CYS A 69 -2.86 -1.13 16.09
N GLY A 70 -2.71 0.11 15.65
CA GLY A 70 -1.79 1.06 16.28
C GLY A 70 -0.41 1.19 15.64
N GLN A 71 -0.14 0.47 14.57
CA GLN A 71 1.11 0.62 13.84
C GLN A 71 1.12 1.94 13.07
N LYS A 72 2.28 2.55 12.95
CA LYS A 72 2.42 3.84 12.27
C LYS A 72 3.54 3.78 11.24
N VAL A 73 3.25 4.28 10.04
CA VAL A 73 4.22 4.40 8.96
C VAL A 73 4.44 5.87 8.66
N LEU A 74 5.70 6.28 8.59
CA LEU A 74 6.07 7.66 8.29
C LEU A 74 6.92 7.71 7.04
N ILE A 75 6.60 8.63 6.13
CA ILE A 75 7.44 8.92 4.97
C ILE A 75 7.70 10.42 4.98
N SER A 76 8.98 10.81 5.04
CA SER A 76 9.34 12.21 5.03
C SER A 76 9.31 12.78 3.61
N ALA A 77 9.14 14.08 3.49
CA ALA A 77 9.17 14.76 2.19
C ALA A 77 10.52 14.59 1.49
N ASP A 78 11.60 14.38 2.24
CA ASP A 78 12.92 14.14 1.67
C ASP A 78 13.06 12.75 1.07
N GLU A 79 12.32 11.77 1.58
CA GLU A 79 12.38 10.39 1.12
C GLU A 79 11.70 10.23 -0.25
N VAL A 80 10.51 10.83 -0.41
CA VAL A 80 9.77 10.81 -1.67
C VAL A 80 9.25 12.21 -1.94
N LYS A 81 9.75 12.84 -2.99
CA LYS A 81 9.43 14.26 -3.27
C LYS A 81 8.04 14.50 -3.83
N CYS A 82 7.45 13.51 -4.50
CA CYS A 82 6.10 13.62 -5.02
C CYS A 82 5.09 13.23 -3.93
N GLY A 83 4.25 14.18 -3.52
CA GLY A 83 3.26 13.94 -2.45
C GLY A 83 2.28 12.81 -2.76
N TYR A 84 1.86 12.66 -4.00
CA TYR A 84 0.98 11.57 -4.40
C TYR A 84 1.68 10.22 -4.27
N ALA A 85 2.91 10.13 -4.78
CA ALA A 85 3.69 8.90 -4.69
C ALA A 85 4.03 8.57 -3.23
N ALA A 86 4.35 9.57 -2.42
CA ALA A 86 4.63 9.39 -0.99
C ALA A 86 3.40 8.83 -0.27
N THR A 87 2.23 9.36 -0.57
CA THR A 87 0.98 8.90 0.04
C THR A 87 0.66 7.47 -0.38
N ARG A 88 0.80 7.14 -1.67
CA ARG A 88 0.59 5.77 -2.15
C ARG A 88 1.55 4.80 -1.47
N ARG A 89 2.82 5.17 -1.33
CA ARG A 89 3.83 4.33 -0.69
C ARG A 89 3.55 4.15 0.80
N ALA A 90 3.14 5.22 1.49
CA ALA A 90 2.80 5.14 2.92
C ALA A 90 1.62 4.20 3.16
N ILE A 91 0.58 4.30 2.34
CA ILE A 91 -0.59 3.41 2.41
C ILE A 91 -0.16 1.96 2.16
N THR A 92 0.65 1.72 1.13
CA THR A 92 1.09 0.38 0.79
C THR A 92 1.98 -0.22 1.88
N ARG A 93 2.88 0.58 2.47
CA ARG A 93 3.72 0.11 3.60
C ARG A 93 2.88 -0.23 4.82
N ALA A 94 1.86 0.57 5.12
CA ALA A 94 0.96 0.29 6.24
C ALA A 94 0.19 -1.01 6.01
N ALA A 95 -0.33 -1.20 4.80
CA ALA A 95 -1.01 -2.43 4.43
C ALA A 95 -0.06 -3.63 4.52
N ALA A 96 1.18 -3.47 4.04
CA ALA A 96 2.20 -4.53 4.11
C ALA A 96 2.51 -4.90 5.57
N ALA A 97 2.58 -3.92 6.47
CA ALA A 97 2.80 -4.17 7.89
C ALA A 97 1.67 -5.03 8.49
N ILE A 98 0.43 -4.76 8.10
CA ILE A 98 -0.71 -5.59 8.52
C ILE A 98 -0.53 -7.01 7.96
N GLY A 99 -0.22 -7.14 6.68
CA GLY A 99 -0.03 -8.44 6.04
C GLY A 99 1.10 -9.25 6.66
N GLU A 100 2.19 -8.57 7.05
CA GLU A 100 3.35 -9.21 7.69
C GLU A 100 2.99 -9.78 9.06
N SER A 101 2.07 -9.17 9.79
CA SER A 101 1.63 -9.64 11.09
C SER A 101 0.56 -10.73 11.03
N MET A 102 0.02 -11.00 9.84
CA MET A 102 -0.98 -12.06 9.66
C MET A 102 -0.33 -13.43 9.60
N PRO A 103 -0.98 -14.47 10.14
CA PRO A 103 -0.47 -15.84 10.08
C PRO A 103 -0.41 -16.41 8.67
#